data_c1ed80d0a6fd7c43678e8410a6eeef11
#
_entry.id   c1ed80d0a6fd7c43678e8410a6eeef11
#
_cell.length_a   1.000
_cell.length_b   1.000
_cell.length_c   1.000
_cell.angle_alpha   90.00
_cell.angle_beta   90.00
_cell.angle_gamma   90.00
#
_symmetry.space_group_name_H-M   'P 1'
#
loop_
_entity.id
_entity.type
_entity.pdbx_description
1 polymer ?
#
loop_
_entity_poly.entity_id
_entity_poly.type
_entity_poly.pdbx_seq_one_letter_code
_entity_poly.pdbx_strand_id
1 'polypeptide(L)'
;NGKLSIIKSKKDLTFIGINNKQYNINKGTPVIVDDDDVIHALPGVIGSKESMVDNDTKNILFESAFFLPNTVRSLSTKYRIQTDSSYRFERGVDYKLQEFALSRIHLILSSYIPIGKCNLNKISYKSPLTKTNSFKFDYKLFKRILGIELQSNKVKAILSNLGFIFKSDKVIVPSFRFDVTSNYDLVEEVSRIIGYDNIPESPLSTNISLTNKCYTFQD
;
A
#
# COMPACT_ATOMS: atom_id res chain seq x y z
N ASN A 1 -30.73 -3.56 10.78
CA ASN A 1 -29.61 -2.92 11.50
C ASN A 1 -28.44 -3.90 11.54
N GLY A 2 -27.76 -4.12 10.39
CA GLY A 2 -26.63 -5.03 10.33
C GLY A 2 -25.33 -4.31 10.74
N LYS A 3 -24.51 -4.93 11.57
CA LYS A 3 -23.17 -4.50 11.93
C LYS A 3 -22.17 -5.31 11.13
N LEU A 4 -21.23 -4.65 10.44
CA LEU A 4 -20.08 -5.33 9.86
C LEU A 4 -18.88 -5.27 10.79
N SER A 5 -18.17 -6.38 10.90
CA SER A 5 -16.99 -6.53 11.74
C SER A 5 -15.86 -7.21 11.00
N ILE A 6 -14.62 -6.75 11.23
CA ILE A 6 -13.43 -7.45 10.78
C ILE A 6 -12.94 -8.28 11.96
N ILE A 7 -13.00 -9.61 11.82
CA ILE A 7 -12.60 -10.54 12.88
C ILE A 7 -11.64 -11.60 12.35
N LYS A 8 -10.92 -12.25 13.24
CA LYS A 8 -10.28 -13.54 12.93
C LYS A 8 -11.30 -14.64 13.09
N SER A 9 -11.49 -15.45 12.05
CA SER A 9 -12.47 -16.56 12.10
C SER A 9 -12.22 -17.47 13.31
N LYS A 10 -13.30 -17.80 14.04
CA LYS A 10 -13.22 -18.64 15.25
C LYS A 10 -13.17 -20.13 14.93
N LYS A 11 -13.60 -20.50 13.72
CA LYS A 11 -13.67 -21.87 13.20
C LYS A 11 -13.32 -21.87 11.72
N ASP A 12 -13.16 -23.03 11.13
CA ASP A 12 -13.08 -23.17 9.70
C ASP A 12 -14.42 -22.79 9.07
N LEU A 13 -14.39 -22.02 8.01
CA LEU A 13 -15.56 -21.47 7.32
C LEU A 13 -15.44 -21.72 5.83
N THR A 14 -16.57 -21.79 5.16
CA THR A 14 -16.62 -21.88 3.70
C THR A 14 -17.45 -20.73 3.16
N PHE A 15 -17.00 -20.10 2.08
CA PHE A 15 -17.78 -19.11 1.36
C PHE A 15 -17.56 -19.20 -0.15
N ILE A 16 -18.50 -18.69 -0.91
CA ILE A 16 -18.40 -18.58 -2.37
C ILE A 16 -18.00 -17.16 -2.72
N GLY A 17 -16.87 -17.00 -3.40
CA GLY A 17 -16.43 -15.69 -3.90
C GLY A 17 -17.28 -15.20 -5.07
N ILE A 18 -17.19 -13.89 -5.38
CA ILE A 18 -17.86 -13.27 -6.54
C ILE A 18 -17.46 -13.93 -7.88
N ASN A 19 -16.34 -14.62 -7.92
CA ASN A 19 -15.87 -15.41 -9.07
C ASN A 19 -16.50 -16.82 -9.18
N ASN A 20 -17.54 -17.12 -8.39
CA ASN A 20 -18.23 -18.40 -8.28
C ASN A 20 -17.37 -19.59 -7.81
N LYS A 21 -16.19 -19.34 -7.23
CA LYS A 21 -15.35 -20.40 -6.63
C LYS A 21 -15.62 -20.51 -5.13
N GLN A 22 -15.63 -21.75 -4.65
CA GLN A 22 -15.73 -22.05 -3.23
C GLN A 22 -14.34 -22.00 -2.58
N TYR A 23 -14.28 -21.38 -1.41
CA TYR A 23 -13.05 -21.23 -0.62
C TYR A 23 -13.27 -21.75 0.80
N ASN A 24 -12.38 -22.61 1.25
CA ASN A 24 -12.33 -23.11 2.61
C ASN A 24 -11.37 -22.26 3.43
N ILE A 25 -11.90 -21.48 4.34
CA ILE A 25 -11.18 -20.50 5.15
C ILE A 25 -10.85 -21.12 6.50
N ASN A 26 -9.56 -21.23 6.81
CA ASN A 26 -9.11 -21.81 8.07
C ASN A 26 -9.36 -20.87 9.25
N LYS A 27 -9.56 -21.46 10.42
CA LYS A 27 -9.60 -20.76 11.70
C LYS A 27 -8.43 -19.76 11.83
N GLY A 28 -8.68 -18.58 12.38
CA GLY A 28 -7.70 -17.52 12.58
C GLY A 28 -7.48 -16.61 11.38
N THR A 29 -8.15 -16.87 10.24
CA THR A 29 -8.07 -16.02 9.05
C THR A 29 -8.89 -14.75 9.25
N PRO A 30 -8.37 -13.55 8.91
CA PRO A 30 -9.15 -12.32 8.90
C PRO A 30 -10.29 -12.41 7.88
N VAL A 31 -11.50 -12.08 8.30
CA VAL A 31 -12.71 -12.05 7.47
C VAL A 31 -13.57 -10.84 7.82
N ILE A 32 -14.34 -10.35 6.87
CA ILE A 32 -15.39 -9.36 7.09
C ILE A 32 -16.71 -10.12 7.20
N VAL A 33 -17.37 -9.98 8.34
CA VAL A 33 -18.62 -10.68 8.65
C VAL A 33 -19.66 -9.72 9.20
N ASP A 34 -20.92 -10.15 9.13
CA ASP A 34 -22.05 -9.50 9.81
C ASP A 34 -22.31 -10.10 11.22
N ASP A 35 -23.43 -9.71 11.82
CA ASP A 35 -23.84 -10.20 13.14
C ASP A 35 -24.24 -11.69 13.14
N ASP A 36 -24.54 -12.28 11.99
CA ASP A 36 -24.90 -13.69 11.80
C ASP A 36 -23.68 -14.55 11.41
N ASP A 37 -22.46 -14.01 11.52
CA ASP A 37 -21.19 -14.64 11.12
C ASP A 37 -21.11 -15.00 9.62
N VAL A 38 -21.93 -14.39 8.76
CA VAL A 38 -21.86 -14.55 7.30
C VAL A 38 -20.66 -13.81 6.75
N ILE A 39 -19.86 -14.47 5.90
CA ILE A 39 -18.67 -13.86 5.30
C ILE A 39 -19.07 -12.99 4.10
N HIS A 40 -18.79 -11.71 4.18
CA HIS A 40 -18.98 -10.74 3.10
C HIS A 40 -17.72 -10.54 2.25
N ALA A 41 -16.54 -10.69 2.84
CA ALA A 41 -15.28 -10.60 2.10
C ALA A 41 -14.09 -11.20 2.84
N LEU A 42 -13.07 -11.58 2.06
CA LEU A 42 -11.69 -11.65 2.53
C LEU A 42 -11.06 -10.25 2.38
N PRO A 43 -10.62 -9.60 3.47
CA PRO A 43 -10.16 -8.22 3.47
C PRO A 43 -9.10 -7.94 2.40
N GLY A 44 -9.41 -7.03 1.49
CA GLY A 44 -8.51 -6.61 0.40
C GLY A 44 -8.27 -7.66 -0.70
N VAL A 45 -8.94 -8.82 -0.65
CA VAL A 45 -8.73 -9.91 -1.61
C VAL A 45 -9.94 -10.14 -2.49
N ILE A 46 -11.07 -10.56 -1.92
CA ILE A 46 -12.27 -10.91 -2.71
C ILE A 46 -13.55 -10.78 -1.89
N GLY A 47 -14.60 -10.26 -2.51
CA GLY A 47 -15.95 -10.23 -1.94
C GLY A 47 -16.68 -11.56 -2.05
N SER A 48 -17.72 -11.73 -1.22
CA SER A 48 -18.61 -12.87 -1.24
C SER A 48 -19.70 -12.71 -2.31
N LYS A 49 -20.10 -13.82 -2.92
CA LYS A 49 -21.24 -13.87 -3.82
C LYS A 49 -22.55 -13.52 -3.14
N GLU A 50 -22.70 -13.87 -1.86
CA GLU A 50 -23.94 -13.62 -1.08
C GLU A 50 -24.23 -12.12 -0.91
N SER A 51 -23.20 -11.29 -0.85
CA SER A 51 -23.34 -9.83 -0.73
C SER A 51 -23.08 -9.08 -2.03
N MET A 52 -23.03 -9.78 -3.15
CA MET A 52 -22.84 -9.19 -4.47
C MET A 52 -24.06 -8.34 -4.86
N VAL A 53 -23.79 -7.17 -5.44
CA VAL A 53 -24.84 -6.31 -6.03
C VAL A 53 -25.49 -7.01 -7.22
N ASP A 54 -26.83 -6.98 -7.24
CA ASP A 54 -27.68 -7.52 -8.32
C ASP A 54 -28.74 -6.49 -8.76
N ASN A 55 -29.65 -6.91 -9.66
CA ASN A 55 -30.69 -6.03 -10.19
C ASN A 55 -31.76 -5.63 -9.17
N ASP A 56 -31.91 -6.39 -8.08
CA ASP A 56 -32.90 -6.15 -7.00
C ASP A 56 -32.31 -5.37 -5.83
N THR A 57 -31.01 -5.07 -5.85
CA THR A 57 -30.29 -4.38 -4.78
C THR A 57 -30.76 -2.94 -4.64
N LYS A 58 -31.29 -2.60 -3.46
CA LYS A 58 -31.79 -1.24 -3.12
C LYS A 58 -30.85 -0.45 -2.22
N ASN A 59 -30.09 -1.15 -1.40
CA ASN A 59 -29.17 -0.54 -0.44
C ASN A 59 -27.75 -1.06 -0.69
N ILE A 60 -26.77 -0.17 -0.74
CA ILE A 60 -25.38 -0.50 -1.01
C ILE A 60 -24.52 0.04 0.13
N LEU A 61 -23.57 -0.76 0.59
CA LEU A 61 -22.52 -0.33 1.49
C LEU A 61 -21.21 -0.21 0.71
N PHE A 62 -20.61 0.98 0.72
CA PHE A 62 -19.28 1.21 0.15
C PHE A 62 -18.22 1.05 1.21
N GLU A 63 -17.28 0.18 0.96
CA GLU A 63 -16.05 0.04 1.75
C GLU A 63 -14.92 0.81 1.06
N SER A 64 -14.28 1.71 1.81
CA SER A 64 -13.01 2.32 1.44
C SER A 64 -12.04 2.12 2.60
N ALA A 65 -11.14 1.17 2.44
CA ALA A 65 -10.32 0.67 3.53
C ALA A 65 -8.82 0.74 3.23
N PHE A 66 -8.03 0.56 4.28
CA PHE A 66 -6.61 0.24 4.23
C PHE A 66 -6.40 -1.11 4.90
N PHE A 67 -5.74 -2.01 4.19
CA PHE A 67 -5.31 -3.29 4.73
C PHE A 67 -3.79 -3.38 4.68
N LEU A 68 -3.20 -4.00 5.71
CA LEU A 68 -1.75 -4.18 5.75
C LEU A 68 -1.30 -5.04 4.56
N PRO A 69 -0.35 -4.57 3.73
CA PRO A 69 0.13 -5.26 2.53
C PRO A 69 0.50 -6.72 2.76
N ASN A 70 1.24 -7.00 3.85
CA ASN A 70 1.66 -8.35 4.21
C ASN A 70 0.48 -9.27 4.53
N THR A 71 -0.59 -8.74 5.13
CA THR A 71 -1.80 -9.51 5.42
C THR A 71 -2.50 -9.90 4.13
N VAL A 72 -2.70 -8.94 3.22
CA VAL A 72 -3.35 -9.20 1.93
C VAL A 72 -2.53 -10.19 1.10
N ARG A 73 -1.21 -10.00 1.01
CA ARG A 73 -0.31 -10.91 0.30
C ARG A 73 -0.37 -12.33 0.87
N SER A 74 -0.37 -12.47 2.20
CA SER A 74 -0.49 -13.76 2.86
C SER A 74 -1.81 -14.46 2.53
N LEU A 75 -2.94 -13.72 2.55
CA LEU A 75 -4.25 -14.26 2.21
C LEU A 75 -4.33 -14.65 0.72
N SER A 76 -3.90 -13.77 -0.17
CA SER A 76 -3.88 -14.01 -1.61
C SER A 76 -3.08 -15.26 -1.97
N THR A 77 -1.88 -15.41 -1.39
CA THR A 77 -1.01 -16.58 -1.62
C THR A 77 -1.60 -17.85 -1.01
N LYS A 78 -2.07 -17.78 0.25
CA LYS A 78 -2.60 -18.95 0.98
C LYS A 78 -3.80 -19.57 0.27
N TYR A 79 -4.72 -18.74 -0.20
CA TYR A 79 -5.95 -19.19 -0.86
C TYR A 79 -5.85 -19.21 -2.38
N ARG A 80 -4.69 -18.86 -2.95
CA ARG A 80 -4.45 -18.79 -4.39
C ARG A 80 -5.48 -17.92 -5.12
N ILE A 81 -5.78 -16.76 -4.51
CA ILE A 81 -6.74 -15.80 -5.05
C ILE A 81 -5.98 -14.56 -5.47
N GLN A 82 -5.98 -14.29 -6.78
CA GLN A 82 -5.40 -13.06 -7.33
C GLN A 82 -6.50 -12.23 -7.97
N THR A 83 -6.65 -11.00 -7.51
CA THR A 83 -7.64 -10.03 -7.99
C THR A 83 -6.97 -8.67 -8.16
N ASP A 84 -7.60 -7.73 -8.87
CA ASP A 84 -7.14 -6.35 -8.96
C ASP A 84 -7.04 -5.69 -7.58
N SER A 85 -7.94 -6.07 -6.66
CA SER A 85 -7.92 -5.63 -5.28
C SER A 85 -6.68 -6.14 -4.56
N SER A 86 -6.43 -7.46 -4.55
CA SER A 86 -5.27 -8.05 -3.88
C SER A 86 -3.96 -7.51 -4.46
N TYR A 87 -3.88 -7.35 -5.78
CA TYR A 87 -2.70 -6.80 -6.47
C TYR A 87 -2.35 -5.39 -6.00
N ARG A 88 -3.36 -4.54 -5.78
CA ARG A 88 -3.14 -3.16 -5.30
C ARG A 88 -2.82 -3.11 -3.82
N PHE A 89 -3.61 -3.79 -2.98
CA PHE A 89 -3.43 -3.78 -1.54
C PHE A 89 -2.13 -4.44 -1.08
N GLU A 90 -1.67 -5.52 -1.74
CA GLU A 90 -0.40 -6.18 -1.39
C GLU A 90 0.83 -5.30 -1.65
N ARG A 91 0.72 -4.31 -2.53
CA ARG A 91 1.77 -3.32 -2.82
C ARG A 91 1.64 -2.07 -1.95
N GLY A 92 0.53 -1.93 -1.26
CA GLY A 92 0.20 -0.77 -0.44
C GLY A 92 -0.69 0.24 -1.17
N VAL A 93 -1.65 0.77 -0.43
CA VAL A 93 -2.51 1.88 -0.84
C VAL A 93 -2.40 3.00 0.18
N ASP A 94 -2.65 4.23 -0.24
CA ASP A 94 -2.59 5.37 0.66
C ASP A 94 -3.64 5.27 1.77
N TYR A 95 -3.19 5.10 3.01
CA TYR A 95 -4.07 4.99 4.17
C TYR A 95 -4.81 6.30 4.53
N LYS A 96 -4.50 7.41 3.85
CA LYS A 96 -5.22 8.69 4.02
C LYS A 96 -6.25 8.95 2.93
N LEU A 97 -6.33 8.10 1.92
CA LEU A 97 -7.16 8.32 0.74
C LEU A 97 -8.63 7.93 0.95
N GLN A 98 -8.99 7.19 2.00
CA GLN A 98 -10.30 6.56 2.17
C GLN A 98 -11.45 7.58 2.16
N GLU A 99 -11.30 8.67 2.89
CA GLU A 99 -12.35 9.71 2.94
C GLU A 99 -12.51 10.43 1.60
N PHE A 100 -11.40 10.67 0.90
CA PHE A 100 -11.43 11.26 -0.43
C PHE A 100 -12.10 10.32 -1.44
N ALA A 101 -11.78 9.02 -1.40
CA ALA A 101 -12.37 8.01 -2.27
C ALA A 101 -13.89 7.93 -2.07
N LEU A 102 -14.37 7.88 -0.83
CA LEU A 102 -15.81 7.90 -0.53
C LEU A 102 -16.49 9.18 -1.02
N SER A 103 -15.86 10.33 -0.84
CA SER A 103 -16.38 11.60 -1.33
C SER A 103 -16.47 11.62 -2.87
N ARG A 104 -15.47 11.01 -3.54
CA ARG A 104 -15.49 10.89 -5.00
C ARG A 104 -16.56 9.93 -5.50
N ILE A 105 -16.76 8.79 -4.81
CA ILE A 105 -17.85 7.86 -5.10
C ILE A 105 -19.19 8.56 -4.96
N HIS A 106 -19.39 9.31 -3.87
CA HIS A 106 -20.62 10.09 -3.66
C HIS A 106 -20.86 11.08 -4.79
N LEU A 107 -19.85 11.83 -5.20
CA LEU A 107 -19.97 12.80 -6.29
C LEU A 107 -20.37 12.12 -7.61
N ILE A 108 -19.77 10.97 -7.93
CA ILE A 108 -20.10 10.22 -9.13
C ILE A 108 -21.56 9.71 -9.06
N LEU A 109 -21.95 9.10 -7.95
CA LEU A 109 -23.32 8.57 -7.78
C LEU A 109 -24.38 9.67 -7.86
N SER A 110 -24.09 10.86 -7.33
CA SER A 110 -25.01 12.00 -7.36
C SER A 110 -25.37 12.44 -8.78
N SER A 111 -24.56 12.10 -9.79
CA SER A 111 -24.87 12.38 -11.19
C SER A 111 -25.87 11.37 -11.80
N TYR A 112 -26.04 10.21 -11.17
CA TYR A 112 -26.95 9.14 -11.65
C TYR A 112 -28.20 8.99 -10.77
N ILE A 113 -28.07 9.30 -9.47
CA ILE A 113 -29.14 9.12 -8.49
C ILE A 113 -29.52 10.49 -7.91
N PRO A 114 -30.79 10.92 -7.94
CA PRO A 114 -31.24 12.19 -7.35
C PRO A 114 -30.85 12.27 -5.87
N ILE A 115 -30.13 13.34 -5.48
CA ILE A 115 -29.54 13.54 -4.15
C ILE A 115 -30.55 13.38 -2.99
N GLY A 116 -31.83 13.74 -3.21
CA GLY A 116 -32.89 13.62 -2.20
C GLY A 116 -33.30 12.19 -1.84
N LYS A 117 -32.77 11.16 -2.53
CA LYS A 117 -33.06 9.76 -2.28
C LYS A 117 -31.91 8.98 -1.63
N CYS A 118 -30.75 9.62 -1.44
CA CYS A 118 -29.59 8.97 -0.83
C CYS A 118 -29.46 9.37 0.64
N ASN A 119 -29.80 8.47 1.56
CA ASN A 119 -29.42 8.60 2.97
C ASN A 119 -27.97 8.13 3.12
N LEU A 120 -27.03 9.06 3.18
CA LEU A 120 -25.61 8.75 3.34
C LEU A 120 -25.24 8.76 4.83
N ASN A 121 -24.96 7.59 5.35
CA ASN A 121 -24.36 7.43 6.67
C ASN A 121 -22.88 7.11 6.48
N LYS A 122 -22.01 8.00 6.98
CA LYS A 122 -20.55 7.77 6.97
C LYS A 122 -20.11 7.23 8.32
N ILE A 123 -19.47 6.07 8.33
CA ILE A 123 -18.80 5.50 9.49
C ILE A 123 -17.30 5.49 9.18
N SER A 124 -16.49 6.09 10.06
CA SER A 124 -15.03 6.13 9.90
C SER A 124 -14.37 5.49 11.12
N TYR A 125 -13.47 4.55 10.86
CA TYR A 125 -12.61 3.96 11.88
C TYR A 125 -11.14 4.19 11.52
N LYS A 126 -10.39 4.80 12.43
CA LYS A 126 -8.95 5.05 12.25
C LYS A 126 -8.14 4.04 13.04
N SER A 127 -7.32 3.25 12.35
CA SER A 127 -6.39 2.33 13.00
C SER A 127 -5.16 3.11 13.54
N PRO A 128 -4.71 2.82 14.77
CA PRO A 128 -3.46 3.37 15.30
C PRO A 128 -2.20 2.85 14.59
N LEU A 129 -2.33 1.84 13.72
CA LEU A 129 -1.20 1.20 13.01
C LEU A 129 -0.63 2.06 11.87
N THR A 130 -1.36 3.08 11.42
CA THR A 130 -0.93 3.97 10.32
C THR A 130 -0.12 5.14 10.86
N LYS A 131 1.17 4.96 11.04
CA LYS A 131 2.09 6.03 11.45
C LYS A 131 2.73 6.67 10.22
N THR A 132 2.79 7.99 10.22
CA THR A 132 3.55 8.74 9.22
C THR A 132 5.03 8.42 9.39
N ASN A 133 5.67 7.92 8.33
CA ASN A 133 7.10 7.66 8.35
C ASN A 133 7.87 8.98 8.28
N SER A 134 8.86 9.14 9.16
CA SER A 134 9.75 10.30 9.16
C SER A 134 11.11 9.94 9.73
N PHE A 135 12.16 10.45 9.13
CA PHE A 135 13.53 10.21 9.58
C PHE A 135 14.40 11.46 9.37
N LYS A 136 15.58 11.48 9.98
CA LYS A 136 16.51 12.58 9.84
C LYS A 136 17.03 12.66 8.40
N PHE A 137 16.97 13.86 7.80
CA PHE A 137 17.46 14.10 6.45
C PHE A 137 18.97 14.22 6.44
N ASP A 138 19.64 13.34 5.68
CA ASP A 138 21.11 13.38 5.48
C ASP A 138 21.45 13.84 4.07
N TYR A 139 21.67 15.14 3.93
CA TYR A 139 22.06 15.74 2.66
C TYR A 139 23.46 15.26 2.16
N LYS A 140 24.39 14.96 3.09
CA LYS A 140 25.76 14.55 2.71
C LYS A 140 25.78 13.21 1.98
N LEU A 141 24.76 12.39 2.20
CA LEU A 141 24.62 11.09 1.55
C LEU A 141 24.51 11.22 0.02
N PHE A 142 23.88 12.28 -0.50
CA PHE A 142 23.71 12.48 -1.93
C PHE A 142 25.06 12.61 -2.64
N LYS A 143 25.97 13.46 -2.14
CA LYS A 143 27.33 13.58 -2.70
C LYS A 143 28.09 12.25 -2.61
N ARG A 144 27.97 11.54 -1.47
CA ARG A 144 28.68 10.29 -1.23
C ARG A 144 28.26 9.16 -2.19
N ILE A 145 26.99 9.11 -2.53
CA ILE A 145 26.44 8.02 -3.40
C ILE A 145 26.52 8.41 -4.86
N LEU A 146 26.12 9.62 -5.23
CA LEU A 146 26.04 10.06 -6.61
C LEU A 146 27.36 10.56 -7.17
N GLY A 147 28.35 10.85 -6.31
CA GLY A 147 29.63 11.44 -6.74
C GLY A 147 29.54 12.89 -7.23
N ILE A 148 28.35 13.47 -7.30
CA ILE A 148 28.10 14.84 -7.75
C ILE A 148 27.67 15.76 -6.61
N GLU A 149 28.01 17.04 -6.73
CA GLU A 149 27.57 18.03 -5.76
C GLU A 149 26.25 18.67 -6.21
N LEU A 150 25.18 18.35 -5.55
CA LEU A 150 23.87 18.95 -5.78
C LEU A 150 23.68 20.11 -4.77
N GLN A 151 22.99 21.15 -5.18
CA GLN A 151 22.60 22.20 -4.23
C GLN A 151 21.48 21.70 -3.31
N SER A 152 21.60 21.93 -2.01
CA SER A 152 20.61 21.50 -1.02
C SER A 152 19.19 21.96 -1.34
N ASN A 153 19.04 23.19 -1.83
CA ASN A 153 17.75 23.74 -2.22
C ASN A 153 17.14 23.00 -3.42
N LYS A 154 17.96 22.58 -4.39
CA LYS A 154 17.53 21.80 -5.56
C LYS A 154 17.02 20.42 -5.13
N VAL A 155 17.77 19.73 -4.26
CA VAL A 155 17.36 18.43 -3.72
C VAL A 155 16.04 18.53 -2.95
N LYS A 156 15.93 19.53 -2.07
CA LYS A 156 14.68 19.75 -1.31
C LYS A 156 13.51 20.10 -2.23
N ALA A 157 13.73 20.92 -3.26
CA ALA A 157 12.67 21.26 -4.22
C ALA A 157 12.17 20.03 -4.98
N ILE A 158 13.08 19.18 -5.47
CA ILE A 158 12.72 17.92 -6.14
C ILE A 158 11.87 17.05 -5.21
N LEU A 159 12.35 16.80 -3.99
CA LEU A 159 11.63 15.96 -3.03
C LEU A 159 10.28 16.57 -2.60
N SER A 160 10.22 17.90 -2.45
CA SER A 160 8.94 18.58 -2.13
C SER A 160 7.93 18.45 -3.26
N ASN A 161 8.35 18.52 -4.52
CA ASN A 161 7.47 18.29 -5.67
C ASN A 161 6.97 16.83 -5.74
N LEU A 162 7.70 15.87 -5.17
CA LEU A 162 7.28 14.49 -4.99
C LEU A 162 6.40 14.27 -3.75
N GLY A 163 6.07 15.33 -3.01
CA GLY A 163 5.19 15.29 -1.85
C GLY A 163 5.87 15.07 -0.50
N PHE A 164 7.21 15.04 -0.44
CA PHE A 164 7.96 14.99 0.82
C PHE A 164 7.89 16.34 1.55
N ILE A 165 7.72 16.30 2.86
CA ILE A 165 7.63 17.52 3.68
C ILE A 165 8.85 17.60 4.60
N PHE A 166 9.52 18.74 4.60
CA PHE A 166 10.66 19.00 5.48
C PHE A 166 10.20 19.75 6.72
N LYS A 167 10.54 19.23 7.91
CA LYS A 167 10.33 19.90 9.19
C LYS A 167 11.63 19.84 10.00
N SER A 168 12.22 21.02 10.26
CA SER A 168 13.54 21.11 10.91
C SER A 168 14.58 20.24 10.19
N ASP A 169 15.13 19.24 10.84
CA ASP A 169 16.13 18.30 10.31
C ASP A 169 15.54 16.99 9.80
N LYS A 170 14.19 16.85 9.79
CA LYS A 170 13.51 15.63 9.38
C LYS A 170 12.79 15.79 8.04
N VAL A 171 12.76 14.71 7.31
CA VAL A 171 11.89 14.52 6.16
C VAL A 171 10.71 13.64 6.55
N ILE A 172 9.51 14.05 6.16
CA ILE A 172 8.26 13.32 6.35
C ILE A 172 7.89 12.72 5.02
N VAL A 173 7.71 11.40 5.00
CA VAL A 173 7.35 10.64 3.81
C VAL A 173 5.86 10.74 3.53
N PRO A 174 5.44 10.97 2.28
CA PRO A 174 4.02 10.95 1.91
C PRO A 174 3.37 9.60 2.23
N SER A 175 2.10 9.62 2.60
CA SER A 175 1.37 8.41 3.01
C SER A 175 1.18 7.36 1.91
N PHE A 176 1.35 7.76 0.64
CA PHE A 176 1.28 6.86 -0.52
C PHE A 176 2.62 6.24 -0.91
N ARG A 177 3.73 6.59 -0.22
CA ARG A 177 5.07 6.06 -0.47
C ARG A 177 5.47 5.09 0.64
N PHE A 178 5.13 3.82 0.47
CA PHE A 178 5.46 2.74 1.42
C PHE A 178 6.89 2.25 1.28
N ASP A 179 7.48 2.46 0.13
CA ASP A 179 8.79 2.04 -0.30
C ASP A 179 9.90 2.88 0.32
N VAL A 180 9.63 4.16 0.62
CA VAL A 180 10.64 5.08 1.15
C VAL A 180 10.76 4.95 2.67
N THR A 181 11.87 4.39 3.12
CA THR A 181 12.15 4.10 4.54
C THR A 181 13.44 4.74 5.04
N SER A 182 14.30 5.18 4.13
CA SER A 182 15.66 5.67 4.44
C SER A 182 16.11 6.81 3.52
N ASN A 183 17.25 7.43 3.85
CA ASN A 183 17.86 8.43 2.99
C ASN A 183 18.39 7.85 1.66
N TYR A 184 18.65 6.54 1.59
CA TYR A 184 19.07 5.88 0.34
C TYR A 184 17.95 5.93 -0.70
N ASP A 185 16.72 5.70 -0.27
CA ASP A 185 15.53 5.77 -1.14
C ASP A 185 15.31 7.21 -1.65
N LEU A 186 15.62 8.22 -0.80
CA LEU A 186 15.58 9.63 -1.24
C LEU A 186 16.65 9.94 -2.31
N VAL A 187 17.84 9.34 -2.19
CA VAL A 187 18.88 9.49 -3.21
C VAL A 187 18.40 8.89 -4.53
N GLU A 188 17.77 7.72 -4.51
CA GLU A 188 17.18 7.10 -5.69
C GLU A 188 16.13 8.01 -6.35
N GLU A 189 15.20 8.57 -5.58
CA GLU A 189 14.17 9.47 -6.10
C GLU A 189 14.75 10.70 -6.76
N VAL A 190 15.76 11.31 -6.15
CA VAL A 190 16.42 12.48 -6.72
C VAL A 190 17.19 12.10 -7.99
N SER A 191 17.87 10.95 -8.00
CA SER A 191 18.61 10.44 -9.15
C SER A 191 17.70 10.20 -10.35
N ARG A 192 16.55 9.61 -10.11
CA ARG A 192 15.52 9.37 -11.13
C ARG A 192 15.02 10.67 -11.77
N ILE A 193 14.83 11.72 -10.98
CA ILE A 193 14.35 13.03 -11.49
C ILE A 193 15.47 13.79 -12.23
N ILE A 194 16.70 13.69 -11.75
CA ILE A 194 17.86 14.32 -12.43
C ILE A 194 18.16 13.58 -13.73
N GLY A 195 17.89 12.29 -13.81
CA GLY A 195 18.26 11.38 -14.89
C GLY A 195 19.58 10.68 -14.59
N TYR A 196 19.59 9.36 -14.70
CA TYR A 196 20.80 8.55 -14.44
C TYR A 196 21.95 8.88 -15.39
N ASP A 197 21.65 9.24 -16.62
CA ASP A 197 22.64 9.62 -17.63
C ASP A 197 23.43 10.89 -17.26
N ASN A 198 22.90 11.68 -16.32
CA ASN A 198 23.58 12.89 -15.81
C ASN A 198 24.49 12.59 -14.60
N ILE A 199 24.61 11.33 -14.19
CA ILE A 199 25.50 10.90 -13.10
C ILE A 199 26.82 10.43 -13.75
N PRO A 200 27.96 11.07 -13.43
CA PRO A 200 29.22 10.74 -14.09
C PRO A 200 29.70 9.34 -13.67
N GLU A 201 30.15 8.59 -14.66
CA GLU A 201 30.86 7.34 -14.41
C GLU A 201 32.32 7.65 -14.04
N SER A 202 32.76 7.08 -12.92
CA SER A 202 34.16 7.19 -12.49
C SER A 202 34.82 5.81 -12.54
N PRO A 203 35.96 5.63 -13.22
CA PRO A 203 36.66 4.36 -13.20
C PRO A 203 37.16 4.10 -11.77
N LEU A 204 37.04 2.85 -11.33
CA LEU A 204 37.61 2.40 -10.05
C LEU A 204 39.13 2.48 -10.14
N SER A 205 39.73 3.49 -9.48
CA SER A 205 41.18 3.54 -9.28
C SER A 205 41.53 2.73 -8.00
N THR A 206 41.68 1.45 -8.14
CA THR A 206 42.15 0.60 -7.04
C THR A 206 43.52 0.04 -7.44
N ASN A 207 44.52 0.19 -6.57
CA ASN A 207 45.75 -0.62 -6.65
C ASN A 207 45.39 -2.05 -6.21
N ILE A 208 44.86 -2.84 -7.15
CA ILE A 208 44.62 -4.26 -6.91
C ILE A 208 45.97 -4.96 -7.01
N SER A 209 46.61 -5.24 -5.89
CA SER A 209 47.68 -6.24 -5.86
C SER A 209 47.01 -7.61 -5.95
N LEU A 210 47.12 -8.24 -7.10
CA LEU A 210 46.75 -9.65 -7.25
C LEU A 210 47.69 -10.48 -6.39
N THR A 211 47.31 -10.76 -5.14
CA THR A 211 47.96 -11.83 -4.38
C THR A 211 47.51 -13.15 -4.98
N ASN A 212 48.44 -13.89 -5.60
CA ASN A 212 48.23 -15.24 -6.09
C ASN A 212 47.91 -16.19 -4.92
N LYS A 213 46.71 -16.13 -4.38
CA LYS A 213 46.16 -17.23 -3.59
C LYS A 213 45.36 -18.09 -4.55
N CYS A 214 46.05 -19.08 -5.17
CA CYS A 214 45.37 -20.22 -5.78
C CYS A 214 44.57 -20.92 -4.66
N TYR A 215 43.26 -20.78 -4.67
CA TYR A 215 42.43 -21.74 -3.95
C TYR A 215 42.41 -23.03 -4.75
N THR A 216 43.23 -24.03 -4.35
CA THR A 216 43.03 -25.39 -4.80
C THR A 216 41.76 -25.90 -4.10
N PHE A 217 40.74 -26.21 -4.88
CA PHE A 217 39.65 -27.05 -4.39
C PHE A 217 40.28 -28.42 -4.07
N GLN A 218 40.32 -28.76 -2.80
CA GLN A 218 40.52 -30.15 -2.41
C GLN A 218 39.16 -30.83 -2.55
N ASP A 219 39.13 -31.89 -3.39
CA ASP A 219 38.00 -32.79 -3.57
C ASP A 219 37.52 -33.42 -2.26
#